data_069ad21432f33b92aac34d4d1c820f5e
#
_entry.id   069ad21432f33b92aac34d4d1c820f5e
#
_cell.length_a   1.000
_cell.length_b   1.000
_cell.length_c   1.000
_cell.angle_alpha   90.00
_cell.angle_beta   90.00
_cell.angle_gamma   90.00
#
_symmetry.space_group_name_H-M   'P 1'
#
loop_
_entity.id
_entity.type
_entity.pdbx_description
1 polymer ?
#
loop_
_entity_poly.entity_id
_entity_poly.type
_entity_poly.pdbx_seq_one_letter_code
_entity_poly.pdbx_strand_id
1 'polypeptide(L)'
;MERSGSTLGGLIRLLRQRHGWTLRQMSDKVGIPLSTLAKVEADKLSLTYDKLQQMTARLGMSMTEFLAQGEDAARSTGSPVVTARRSLSSDETSIRIATPNYDYEYLCADLREKRMVPIIARIRAHDLQQFGEPLQHRGEEFIYVLEGAIEVHLQFYTPVVLKAGQGIYIDSTMGHAYVA
;
A
#
# COMPACT_ATOMS: atom_id res chain seq x y z
N MET A 1 -26.13 4.57 9.65
CA MET A 1 -25.09 5.62 9.60
C MET A 1 -23.84 4.93 9.08
N GLU A 2 -23.65 4.97 7.76
CA GLU A 2 -22.52 4.32 7.09
C GLU A 2 -21.23 5.00 7.53
N ARG A 3 -20.39 4.28 8.25
CA ARG A 3 -19.02 4.73 8.53
C ARG A 3 -18.22 4.56 7.25
N SER A 4 -17.94 5.66 6.58
CA SER A 4 -17.04 5.73 5.45
C SER A 4 -15.65 5.31 5.95
N GLY A 5 -15.23 4.09 5.64
CA GLY A 5 -13.82 3.69 5.75
C GLY A 5 -12.97 4.66 4.93
N SER A 6 -11.79 5.02 5.44
CA SER A 6 -10.88 5.92 4.72
C SER A 6 -10.52 5.31 3.38
N THR A 7 -10.98 5.90 2.28
CA THR A 7 -10.62 5.48 0.92
C THR A 7 -9.23 6.00 0.56
N LEU A 8 -8.58 5.38 -0.41
CA LEU A 8 -7.31 5.86 -0.93
C LEU A 8 -7.43 7.31 -1.44
N GLY A 9 -8.50 7.63 -2.16
CA GLY A 9 -8.75 8.97 -2.67
C GLY A 9 -8.94 9.98 -1.55
N GLY A 10 -9.65 9.59 -0.49
CA GLY A 10 -9.80 10.39 0.73
C GLY A 10 -8.48 10.69 1.41
N LEU A 11 -7.59 9.70 1.54
CA LEU A 11 -6.26 9.87 2.12
C LEU A 11 -5.37 10.81 1.29
N ILE A 12 -5.37 10.66 -0.03
CA ILE A 12 -4.60 11.52 -0.95
C ILE A 12 -5.11 12.96 -0.89
N ARG A 13 -6.44 13.14 -0.88
CA ARG A 13 -7.06 14.47 -0.74
C ARG A 13 -6.70 15.12 0.58
N LEU A 14 -6.76 14.38 1.69
CA LEU A 14 -6.40 14.86 3.02
C LEU A 14 -4.93 15.30 3.07
N LEU A 15 -4.02 14.48 2.52
CA LEU A 15 -2.60 14.82 2.40
C LEU A 15 -2.39 16.14 1.66
N ARG A 16 -3.01 16.26 0.49
CA ARG A 16 -2.92 17.49 -0.32
C ARG A 16 -3.42 18.72 0.43
N GLN A 17 -4.58 18.60 1.08
CA GLN A 17 -5.20 19.70 1.83
C GLN A 17 -4.35 20.12 3.04
N ARG A 18 -3.76 19.17 3.78
CA ARG A 18 -2.86 19.45 4.91
C ARG A 18 -1.63 20.27 4.50
N HIS A 19 -1.12 20.03 3.30
CA HIS A 19 -0.01 20.79 2.75
C HIS A 19 -0.44 22.08 2.03
N GLY A 20 -1.74 22.38 1.94
CA GLY A 20 -2.27 23.54 1.23
C GLY A 20 -2.03 23.50 -0.28
N TRP A 21 -1.81 22.31 -0.86
CA TRP A 21 -1.51 22.19 -2.29
C TRP A 21 -2.77 22.15 -3.15
N THR A 22 -2.69 22.79 -4.32
CA THR A 22 -3.62 22.53 -5.41
C THR A 22 -3.35 21.14 -6.02
N LEU A 23 -4.32 20.59 -6.75
CA LEU A 23 -4.13 19.32 -7.49
C LEU A 23 -2.93 19.40 -8.45
N ARG A 24 -2.69 20.57 -9.08
CA ARG A 24 -1.55 20.78 -9.98
C ARG A 24 -0.23 20.70 -9.24
N GLN A 25 -0.11 21.41 -8.11
CA GLN A 25 1.10 21.37 -7.28
C GLN A 25 1.38 19.98 -6.77
N MET A 26 0.35 19.23 -6.36
CA MET A 26 0.54 17.84 -5.96
C MET A 26 0.98 16.96 -7.14
N SER A 27 0.35 17.11 -8.32
CA SER A 27 0.73 16.40 -9.54
C SER A 27 2.23 16.57 -9.86
N ASP A 28 2.71 17.83 -9.81
CA ASP A 28 4.11 18.14 -10.08
C ASP A 28 5.06 17.50 -9.05
N LYS A 29 4.67 17.50 -7.77
CA LYS A 29 5.48 16.92 -6.68
C LYS A 29 5.56 15.41 -6.75
N VAL A 30 4.43 14.72 -6.98
CA VAL A 30 4.36 13.26 -6.94
C VAL A 30 4.61 12.60 -8.30
N GLY A 31 4.59 13.38 -9.39
CA GLY A 31 4.80 12.87 -10.75
C GLY A 31 3.64 12.03 -11.28
N ILE A 32 2.45 12.20 -10.73
CA ILE A 32 1.22 11.55 -11.21
C ILE A 32 0.42 12.60 -11.98
N PRO A 33 -0.05 12.30 -13.22
CA PRO A 33 -0.80 13.27 -14.01
C PRO A 33 -2.01 13.83 -13.26
N LEU A 34 -2.26 15.13 -13.42
CA LEU A 34 -3.35 15.86 -12.75
C LEU A 34 -4.71 15.18 -12.95
N SER A 35 -5.00 14.74 -14.17
CA SER A 35 -6.25 14.03 -14.48
C SER A 35 -6.40 12.70 -13.75
N THR A 36 -5.27 12.01 -13.52
CA THR A 36 -5.22 10.77 -12.73
C THR A 36 -5.48 11.07 -11.26
N LEU A 37 -4.77 12.04 -10.68
CA LEU A 37 -4.98 12.45 -9.28
C LEU A 37 -6.42 12.90 -9.02
N ALA A 38 -7.02 13.67 -9.94
CA ALA A 38 -8.40 14.10 -9.81
C ALA A 38 -9.38 12.92 -9.79
N LYS A 39 -9.15 11.89 -10.61
CA LYS A 39 -9.96 10.67 -10.62
C LYS A 39 -9.76 9.84 -9.35
N VAL A 40 -8.52 9.77 -8.85
CA VAL A 40 -8.20 9.04 -7.61
C VAL A 40 -8.84 9.72 -6.42
N GLU A 41 -8.71 11.04 -6.27
CA GLU A 41 -9.36 11.79 -5.18
C GLU A 41 -10.90 11.75 -5.23
N ALA A 42 -11.47 11.42 -6.39
CA ALA A 42 -12.91 11.23 -6.57
C ALA A 42 -13.33 9.76 -6.44
N ASP A 43 -12.43 8.87 -6.03
CA ASP A 43 -12.63 7.41 -5.93
C ASP A 43 -13.09 6.75 -7.24
N LYS A 44 -12.78 7.40 -8.39
CA LYS A 44 -13.08 6.87 -9.74
C LYS A 44 -11.95 6.06 -10.34
N LEU A 45 -10.78 6.07 -9.72
CA LEU A 45 -9.60 5.34 -10.11
C LEU A 45 -8.78 5.02 -8.87
N SER A 46 -8.15 3.85 -8.83
CA SER A 46 -7.18 3.50 -7.81
C SER A 46 -5.76 3.57 -8.38
N LEU A 47 -4.76 3.80 -7.50
CA LEU A 47 -3.35 3.69 -7.84
C LEU A 47 -2.87 2.26 -7.59
N THR A 48 -1.92 1.81 -8.40
CA THR A 48 -1.17 0.58 -8.10
C THR A 48 -0.27 0.80 -6.89
N TYR A 49 0.12 -0.29 -6.23
CA TYR A 49 1.02 -0.23 -5.07
C TYR A 49 2.33 0.50 -5.39
N ASP A 50 2.93 0.19 -6.55
CA ASP A 50 4.14 0.86 -7.02
C ASP A 50 3.97 2.39 -7.14
N LYS A 51 2.87 2.84 -7.75
CA LYS A 51 2.58 4.28 -7.84
C LYS A 51 2.37 4.93 -6.48
N LEU A 52 1.80 4.21 -5.52
CA LEU A 52 1.68 4.68 -4.15
C LEU A 52 3.05 4.80 -3.47
N GLN A 53 3.90 3.81 -3.62
CA GLN A 53 5.28 3.86 -3.13
C GLN A 53 6.08 4.99 -3.76
N GLN A 54 6.02 5.14 -5.08
CA GLN A 54 6.69 6.25 -5.78
C GLN A 54 6.19 7.61 -5.27
N MET A 55 4.89 7.75 -5.07
CA MET A 55 4.27 8.95 -4.51
C MET A 55 4.82 9.27 -3.12
N THR A 56 4.78 8.30 -2.20
CA THR A 56 5.27 8.48 -0.83
C THR A 56 6.77 8.76 -0.78
N ALA A 57 7.57 8.06 -1.59
CA ALA A 57 9.01 8.29 -1.71
C ALA A 57 9.34 9.71 -2.20
N ARG A 58 8.62 10.23 -3.20
CA ARG A 58 8.81 11.61 -3.70
C ARG A 58 8.41 12.67 -2.68
N LEU A 59 7.50 12.34 -1.78
CA LEU A 59 7.08 13.21 -0.69
C LEU A 59 7.96 13.07 0.56
N GLY A 60 8.96 12.17 0.53
CA GLY A 60 9.87 11.93 1.66
C GLY A 60 9.19 11.27 2.84
N MET A 61 8.10 10.53 2.62
CA MET A 61 7.36 9.83 3.66
C MET A 61 7.31 8.32 3.39
N SER A 62 7.15 7.54 4.43
CA SER A 62 6.91 6.10 4.31
C SER A 62 5.44 5.81 3.94
N MET A 63 5.18 4.63 3.39
CA MET A 63 3.81 4.14 3.17
C MET A 63 3.02 4.12 4.47
N THR A 64 3.67 3.75 5.58
CA THR A 64 3.06 3.73 6.92
C THR A 64 2.62 5.12 7.37
N GLU A 65 3.46 6.15 7.16
CA GLU A 65 3.11 7.53 7.49
C GLU A 65 1.96 8.05 6.62
N PHE A 66 1.95 7.68 5.34
CA PHE A 66 0.84 8.01 4.44
C PHE A 66 -0.48 7.40 4.91
N LEU A 67 -0.50 6.11 5.25
CA LEU A 67 -1.71 5.43 5.71
C LEU A 67 -2.20 5.95 7.07
N ALA A 68 -1.28 6.32 7.97
CA ALA A 68 -1.62 6.87 9.29
C ALA A 68 -2.21 8.29 9.27
N GLN A 69 -2.30 8.95 8.12
CA GLN A 69 -2.82 10.32 8.01
C GLN A 69 -4.33 10.46 8.25
N GLY A 70 -5.07 9.36 8.26
CA GLY A 70 -6.50 9.35 8.57
C GLY A 70 -6.83 9.70 10.02
N GLU A 71 -5.86 9.64 10.92
CA GLU A 71 -5.98 9.97 12.33
C GLU A 71 -5.06 11.13 12.71
N ASP A 72 -5.51 11.99 13.64
CA ASP A 72 -4.88 13.26 13.97
C ASP A 72 -3.37 13.17 14.22
N ALA A 73 -2.62 13.92 13.42
CA ALA A 73 -1.18 14.07 13.50
C ALA A 73 -0.80 15.01 14.66
N ALA A 74 -0.74 14.49 15.86
CA ALA A 74 -0.19 15.21 17.00
C ALA A 74 1.02 14.47 17.59
N ARG A 75 2.21 15.02 17.28
CA ARG A 75 3.47 15.03 18.04
C ARG A 75 4.18 13.71 18.37
N SER A 76 5.42 13.57 17.86
CA SER A 76 6.56 13.52 18.78
C SER A 76 7.91 13.64 18.05
N THR A 77 8.66 14.67 18.39
CA THR A 77 10.12 14.76 18.29
C THR A 77 10.68 14.20 19.61
N GLY A 78 11.46 13.12 19.60
CA GLY A 78 12.09 12.60 20.81
C GLY A 78 12.77 11.24 20.60
N SER A 79 13.96 11.08 21.17
CA SER A 79 14.83 9.89 21.22
C SER A 79 14.12 8.53 21.40
N PRO A 80 14.75 7.39 21.06
CA PRO A 80 14.12 6.07 21.12
C PRO A 80 13.90 5.63 22.58
N VAL A 81 12.83 6.12 23.17
CA VAL A 81 12.26 5.57 24.38
C VAL A 81 11.54 4.29 23.98
N VAL A 82 11.62 3.25 24.80
CA VAL A 82 10.77 2.06 24.66
C VAL A 82 9.32 2.53 24.61
N THR A 83 8.75 2.59 23.42
CA THR A 83 7.45 3.22 23.21
C THR A 83 6.29 2.32 23.62
N ALA A 84 6.56 1.03 23.93
CA ALA A 84 5.57 0.02 24.30
C ALA A 84 4.30 0.05 23.39
N ARG A 85 4.49 0.44 22.12
CA ARG A 85 3.41 0.62 21.14
C ARG A 85 2.78 -0.71 20.78
N ARG A 86 1.49 -0.75 20.73
CA ARG A 86 0.74 -1.87 20.15
C ARG A 86 -0.45 -1.34 19.37
N SER A 87 -0.86 -2.10 18.38
CA SER A 87 -2.13 -1.94 17.69
C SER A 87 -2.80 -3.31 17.58
N LEU A 88 -4.10 -3.34 17.65
CA LEU A 88 -4.91 -4.53 17.37
C LEU A 88 -5.52 -4.35 15.99
N SER A 89 -5.39 -5.36 15.14
CA SER A 89 -6.03 -5.35 13.85
C SER A 89 -7.54 -5.51 14.02
N SER A 90 -8.30 -4.57 13.47
CA SER A 90 -9.76 -4.57 13.44
C SER A 90 -10.23 -3.76 12.23
N ASP A 91 -11.52 -3.80 11.92
CA ASP A 91 -12.11 -2.95 10.86
C ASP A 91 -11.89 -1.45 11.10
N GLU A 92 -11.70 -1.03 12.36
CA GLU A 92 -11.44 0.36 12.72
C GLU A 92 -9.99 0.78 12.49
N THR A 93 -9.05 -0.17 12.59
CA THR A 93 -7.61 0.06 12.48
C THR A 93 -7.02 -0.42 11.15
N SER A 94 -7.84 -0.95 10.25
CA SER A 94 -7.47 -1.42 8.93
C SER A 94 -7.90 -0.43 7.85
N ILE A 95 -7.11 -0.36 6.76
CA ILE A 95 -7.45 0.41 5.56
C ILE A 95 -7.54 -0.54 4.38
N ARG A 96 -8.68 -0.52 3.67
CA ARG A 96 -8.90 -1.36 2.49
C ARG A 96 -8.68 -0.55 1.22
N ILE A 97 -7.88 -1.10 0.31
CA ILE A 97 -7.56 -0.49 -0.99
C ILE A 97 -7.72 -1.56 -2.07
N ALA A 98 -8.66 -1.32 -3.00
CA ALA A 98 -8.81 -2.15 -4.18
C ALA A 98 -7.93 -1.61 -5.32
N THR A 99 -7.19 -2.51 -5.98
CA THR A 99 -6.40 -2.24 -7.17
C THR A 99 -6.83 -3.20 -8.29
N PRO A 100 -6.35 -3.02 -9.52
CA PRO A 100 -6.65 -3.99 -10.59
C PRO A 100 -6.23 -5.43 -10.26
N ASN A 101 -5.08 -5.59 -9.59
CA ASN A 101 -4.48 -6.91 -9.33
C ASN A 101 -4.78 -7.45 -7.94
N TYR A 102 -5.11 -6.58 -6.97
CA TYR A 102 -5.23 -6.94 -5.56
C TYR A 102 -6.33 -6.17 -4.84
N ASP A 103 -7.01 -6.84 -3.92
CA ASP A 103 -7.74 -6.18 -2.85
C ASP A 103 -6.84 -6.24 -1.60
N TYR A 104 -6.31 -5.11 -1.19
CA TYR A 104 -5.44 -4.99 -0.02
C TYR A 104 -6.24 -4.60 1.23
N GLU A 105 -5.89 -5.22 2.36
CA GLU A 105 -6.24 -4.77 3.68
C GLU A 105 -4.95 -4.50 4.48
N TYR A 106 -4.64 -3.22 4.67
CA TYR A 106 -3.50 -2.76 5.48
C TYR A 106 -3.89 -2.83 6.95
N LEU A 107 -3.24 -3.74 7.68
CA LEU A 107 -3.54 -3.98 9.09
C LEU A 107 -2.80 -2.99 9.99
N CYS A 108 -3.40 -2.68 11.16
CA CYS A 108 -2.80 -1.79 12.17
C CYS A 108 -2.37 -0.46 11.55
N ALA A 109 -3.20 0.14 10.72
CA ALA A 109 -2.87 1.37 9.99
C ALA A 109 -2.74 2.60 10.91
N ASP A 110 -3.33 2.53 12.11
CA ASP A 110 -3.21 3.51 13.19
C ASP A 110 -1.78 3.61 13.78
N LEU A 111 -0.96 2.55 13.65
CA LEU A 111 0.39 2.54 14.21
C LEU A 111 1.38 3.23 13.27
N ARG A 112 1.99 4.33 13.72
CA ARG A 112 3.01 5.08 12.98
C ARG A 112 4.40 4.47 13.09
N GLU A 113 5.29 4.84 12.17
CA GLU A 113 6.71 4.45 12.17
C GLU A 113 6.91 2.93 12.32
N LYS A 114 6.08 2.15 11.65
CA LYS A 114 6.25 0.69 11.56
C LYS A 114 7.47 0.36 10.71
N ARG A 115 8.23 -0.66 11.11
CA ARG A 115 9.33 -1.21 10.30
C ARG A 115 8.85 -2.22 9.26
N MET A 116 7.66 -2.80 9.46
CA MET A 116 6.98 -3.66 8.50
C MET A 116 5.54 -3.16 8.30
N VAL A 117 4.98 -3.41 7.14
CA VAL A 117 3.57 -3.10 6.82
C VAL A 117 2.85 -4.45 6.66
N PRO A 118 2.08 -4.89 7.67
CA PRO A 118 1.31 -6.12 7.53
C PRO A 118 0.09 -5.87 6.62
N ILE A 119 -0.07 -6.74 5.62
CA ILE A 119 -1.11 -6.62 4.59
C ILE A 119 -1.75 -7.99 4.39
N ILE A 120 -3.07 -8.06 4.39
CA ILE A 120 -3.80 -9.17 3.78
C ILE A 120 -4.13 -8.75 2.35
N ALA A 121 -3.75 -9.58 1.38
CA ALA A 121 -4.03 -9.33 -0.03
C ALA A 121 -4.86 -10.48 -0.61
N ARG A 122 -5.97 -10.14 -1.26
CA ARG A 122 -6.68 -11.06 -2.14
C ARG A 122 -6.18 -10.82 -3.56
N ILE A 123 -5.61 -11.86 -4.16
CA ILE A 123 -5.11 -11.79 -5.53
C ILE A 123 -6.30 -11.85 -6.49
N ARG A 124 -6.34 -10.92 -7.45
CA ARG A 124 -7.40 -10.81 -8.48
C ARG A 124 -6.92 -11.18 -9.87
N ALA A 125 -5.63 -10.96 -10.13
CA ALA A 125 -5.03 -11.34 -11.40
C ALA A 125 -4.88 -12.86 -11.49
N HIS A 126 -5.31 -13.45 -12.61
CA HIS A 126 -5.23 -14.89 -12.85
C HIS A 126 -4.10 -15.28 -13.80
N ASP A 127 -3.44 -14.31 -14.42
CA ASP A 127 -2.28 -14.51 -15.28
C ASP A 127 -1.44 -13.23 -15.37
N LEU A 128 -0.23 -13.35 -15.95
CA LEU A 128 0.67 -12.22 -16.15
C LEU A 128 0.15 -11.19 -17.16
N GLN A 129 -0.70 -11.58 -18.11
CA GLN A 129 -1.27 -10.63 -19.06
C GLN A 129 -2.24 -9.69 -18.35
N GLN A 130 -3.07 -10.22 -17.47
CA GLN A 130 -3.98 -9.43 -16.63
C GLN A 130 -3.20 -8.61 -15.60
N PHE A 131 -2.13 -9.19 -15.04
CA PHE A 131 -1.29 -8.52 -14.04
C PHE A 131 -0.61 -7.28 -14.62
N GLY A 132 -0.06 -7.39 -15.83
CA GLY A 132 0.72 -6.35 -16.49
C GLY A 132 2.19 -6.37 -16.09
N GLU A 133 2.79 -5.19 -15.92
CA GLU A 133 4.21 -5.07 -15.56
C GLU A 133 4.48 -5.56 -14.14
N PRO A 134 5.52 -6.39 -13.92
CA PRO A 134 5.95 -6.80 -12.60
C PRO A 134 6.26 -5.61 -11.69
N LEU A 135 5.94 -5.73 -10.42
CA LEU A 135 6.22 -4.71 -9.42
C LEU A 135 7.70 -4.78 -9.00
N GLN A 136 8.26 -3.62 -8.70
CA GLN A 136 9.60 -3.47 -8.09
C GLN A 136 9.56 -2.34 -7.07
N HIS A 137 10.11 -2.57 -5.90
CA HIS A 137 10.25 -1.53 -4.88
C HIS A 137 11.35 -1.85 -3.87
N ARG A 138 11.77 -0.85 -3.11
CA ARG A 138 12.76 -1.05 -2.06
C ARG A 138 12.18 -1.84 -0.90
N GLY A 139 12.98 -2.71 -0.33
CA GLY A 139 12.64 -3.49 0.84
C GLY A 139 12.54 -4.97 0.55
N GLU A 140 11.95 -5.66 1.48
CA GLU A 140 11.81 -7.11 1.48
C GLU A 140 10.35 -7.46 1.76
N GLU A 141 9.90 -8.56 1.18
CA GLU A 141 8.57 -9.09 1.43
C GLU A 141 8.64 -10.51 1.95
N PHE A 142 7.81 -10.81 2.93
CA PHE A 142 7.48 -12.17 3.30
C PHE A 142 6.02 -12.42 2.95
N ILE A 143 5.80 -13.35 2.03
CA ILE A 143 4.49 -13.74 1.54
C ILE A 143 4.14 -15.09 2.15
N TYR A 144 2.94 -15.20 2.71
CA TYR A 144 2.42 -16.43 3.26
C TYR A 144 0.99 -16.65 2.78
N VAL A 145 0.72 -17.80 2.18
CA VAL A 145 -0.59 -18.13 1.62
C VAL A 145 -1.51 -18.62 2.74
N LEU A 146 -2.57 -17.86 2.98
CA LEU A 146 -3.59 -18.21 3.99
C LEU A 146 -4.62 -19.17 3.42
N GLU A 147 -5.09 -18.96 2.19
CA GLU A 147 -6.12 -19.75 1.52
C GLU A 147 -5.78 -19.90 0.03
N GLY A 148 -6.20 -21.02 -0.57
CA GLY A 148 -6.02 -21.28 -1.99
C GLY A 148 -4.57 -21.57 -2.38
N ALA A 149 -4.19 -21.06 -3.54
CA ALA A 149 -2.83 -21.14 -4.08
C ALA A 149 -2.53 -19.90 -4.90
N ILE A 150 -1.26 -19.53 -5.01
CA ILE A 150 -0.78 -18.46 -5.85
C ILE A 150 0.43 -18.94 -6.65
N GLU A 151 0.61 -18.43 -7.86
CA GLU A 151 1.86 -18.56 -8.58
C GLU A 151 2.69 -17.29 -8.40
N VAL A 152 3.92 -17.45 -7.93
CA VAL A 152 4.88 -16.37 -7.69
C VAL A 152 5.84 -16.30 -8.85
N HIS A 153 5.88 -15.17 -9.53
CA HIS A 153 6.82 -14.85 -10.61
C HIS A 153 7.87 -13.88 -10.10
N LEU A 154 9.14 -14.24 -10.24
CA LEU A 154 10.29 -13.43 -9.84
C LEU A 154 11.23 -13.28 -11.03
N GLN A 155 11.81 -12.10 -11.20
CA GLN A 155 12.64 -11.73 -12.35
C GLN A 155 13.78 -12.72 -12.67
N PHE A 156 14.40 -13.31 -11.63
CA PHE A 156 15.59 -14.15 -11.78
C PHE A 156 15.32 -15.63 -11.47
N TYR A 157 14.08 -16.03 -11.28
CA TYR A 157 13.72 -17.38 -10.87
C TYR A 157 12.60 -17.95 -11.73
N THR A 158 12.54 -19.26 -11.84
CA THR A 158 11.36 -19.92 -12.41
C THR A 158 10.16 -19.72 -11.51
N PRO A 159 8.97 -19.55 -12.07
CA PRO A 159 7.73 -19.41 -11.28
C PRO A 159 7.56 -20.58 -10.31
N VAL A 160 7.01 -20.28 -9.13
CA VAL A 160 6.73 -21.27 -8.11
C VAL A 160 5.30 -21.14 -7.62
N VAL A 161 4.60 -22.27 -7.48
CA VAL A 161 3.25 -22.32 -6.92
C VAL A 161 3.35 -22.52 -5.41
N LEU A 162 2.77 -21.62 -4.65
CA LEU A 162 2.61 -21.72 -3.20
C LEU A 162 1.15 -22.02 -2.89
N LYS A 163 0.94 -22.99 -1.99
CA LYS A 163 -0.38 -23.39 -1.46
C LYS A 163 -0.56 -22.85 -0.06
N ALA A 164 -1.79 -22.90 0.44
CA ALA A 164 -2.10 -22.54 1.82
C ALA A 164 -1.12 -23.23 2.80
N GLY A 165 -0.58 -22.47 3.75
CA GLY A 165 0.44 -22.90 4.71
C GLY A 165 1.88 -22.77 4.20
N GLN A 166 2.11 -22.34 2.96
CA GLN A 166 3.44 -22.12 2.41
C GLN A 166 3.74 -20.62 2.28
N GLY A 167 5.01 -20.26 2.33
CA GLY A 167 5.45 -18.87 2.18
C GLY A 167 6.78 -18.76 1.49
N ILE A 168 7.10 -17.53 1.06
CA ILE A 168 8.35 -17.16 0.43
C ILE A 168 8.81 -15.81 0.97
N TYR A 169 10.12 -15.65 1.10
CA TYR A 169 10.76 -14.39 1.41
C TYR A 169 11.53 -13.90 0.19
N ILE A 170 11.37 -12.66 -0.18
CA ILE A 170 11.99 -12.08 -1.38
C ILE A 170 12.60 -10.71 -1.10
N ASP A 171 13.62 -10.36 -1.87
CA ASP A 171 14.07 -8.98 -2.08
C ASP A 171 13.15 -8.34 -3.12
N SER A 172 12.35 -7.37 -2.70
CA SER A 172 11.35 -6.71 -3.55
C SER A 172 11.94 -5.76 -4.59
N THR A 173 13.28 -5.60 -4.62
CA THR A 173 13.98 -4.90 -5.72
C THR A 173 14.01 -5.73 -7.01
N MET A 174 13.75 -7.03 -6.93
CA MET A 174 13.48 -7.88 -8.10
C MET A 174 12.06 -7.61 -8.62
N GLY A 175 11.90 -7.65 -9.94
CA GLY A 175 10.57 -7.69 -10.55
C GLY A 175 9.79 -8.90 -10.05
N HIS A 176 8.60 -8.66 -9.49
CA HIS A 176 7.76 -9.71 -8.94
C HIS A 176 6.28 -9.51 -9.27
N ALA A 177 5.55 -10.64 -9.37
CA ALA A 177 4.11 -10.67 -9.59
C ALA A 177 3.52 -11.90 -8.91
N TYR A 178 2.29 -11.76 -8.41
CA TYR A 178 1.52 -12.84 -7.79
C TYR A 178 0.21 -12.99 -8.53
N VAL A 179 -0.08 -14.19 -9.03
CA VAL A 179 -1.33 -14.52 -9.73
C VAL A 179 -2.01 -15.71 -9.06
N ALA A 180 -3.38 -15.77 -9.16
CA ALA A 180 -4.21 -16.78 -8.52
C ALA A 180 -4.59 -17.91 -9.50
#